data_0a1aa373c408325b09761f98a65d9363
#
_entry.id   0a1aa373c408325b09761f98a65d9363
#
_cell.length_a   1.000
_cell.length_b   1.000
_cell.length_c   1.000
_cell.angle_alpha   90.00
_cell.angle_beta   90.00
_cell.angle_gamma   90.00
#
_symmetry.space_group_name_H-M   'P 1'
#
loop_
_entity.id
_entity.type
_entity.pdbx_description
1 polymer ?
#
loop_
_entity_poly.entity_id
_entity_poly.type
_entity_poly.pdbx_seq_one_letter_code
_entity_poly.pdbx_strand_id
1 'polypeptide(L)'
;MLPRENRLSAEFDFRRLRREGRRYGSPFFNFFLISGQKGPARFGFVVSARVSKRAVRRNRLKRIMRAEVENLLPGIRPGLWGAFWVREAAERANHPALRQSVRGILQEAKALL
;
A
#
# COMPACT_ATOMS: atom_id res chain seq x y z
N MET A 1 4.25 13.22 -3.53
CA MET A 1 2.85 12.73 -3.54
C MET A 1 2.67 11.73 -4.66
N LEU A 2 1.99 10.62 -4.38
CA LEU A 2 1.76 9.60 -5.40
C LEU A 2 0.91 10.17 -6.55
N PRO A 3 1.34 10.06 -7.83
CA PRO A 3 0.58 10.58 -8.96
C PRO A 3 -0.84 10.02 -9.01
N ARG A 4 -1.77 10.81 -9.51
CA ARG A 4 -3.18 10.45 -9.58
C ARG A 4 -3.42 9.14 -10.34
N GLU A 5 -2.70 8.93 -11.42
CA GLU A 5 -2.79 7.72 -12.24
C GLU A 5 -2.33 6.46 -11.52
N ASN A 6 -1.59 6.62 -10.41
CA ASN A 6 -1.08 5.52 -9.60
C ASN A 6 -1.85 5.32 -8.30
N ARG A 7 -3.03 5.94 -8.16
CA ARG A 7 -3.85 5.84 -6.97
C ARG A 7 -5.11 5.00 -7.21
N LEU A 8 -5.40 4.13 -6.25
CA LEU A 8 -6.70 3.47 -6.15
C LEU A 8 -7.56 4.27 -5.20
N SER A 9 -8.77 4.61 -5.60
CA SER A 9 -9.69 5.39 -4.77
C SER A 9 -11.09 4.82 -4.69
N ALA A 10 -11.50 3.98 -5.64
CA ALA A 10 -12.84 3.43 -5.67
C ALA A 10 -12.98 2.30 -4.65
N GLU A 11 -14.02 2.37 -3.82
CA GLU A 11 -14.32 1.34 -2.83
C GLU A 11 -14.49 -0.05 -3.47
N PHE A 12 -15.07 -0.10 -4.66
CA PHE A 12 -15.24 -1.33 -5.41
C PHE A 12 -13.89 -2.01 -5.69
N ASP A 13 -12.87 -1.25 -6.04
CA ASP A 13 -11.55 -1.80 -6.33
C ASP A 13 -10.89 -2.37 -5.07
N PHE A 14 -11.06 -1.71 -3.91
CA PHE A 14 -10.55 -2.22 -2.65
C PHE A 14 -11.22 -3.54 -2.27
N ARG A 15 -12.53 -3.64 -2.43
CA ARG A 15 -13.26 -4.89 -2.16
C ARG A 15 -12.80 -6.01 -3.09
N ARG A 16 -12.60 -5.71 -4.36
CA ARG A 16 -12.11 -6.67 -5.34
C ARG A 16 -10.73 -7.19 -4.94
N LEU A 17 -9.84 -6.30 -4.51
CA LEU A 17 -8.50 -6.69 -4.06
C LEU A 17 -8.54 -7.62 -2.87
N ARG A 18 -9.41 -7.37 -1.91
CA ARG A 18 -9.55 -8.25 -0.75
C ARG A 18 -10.10 -9.61 -1.11
N ARG A 19 -10.98 -9.68 -2.10
CA ARG A 19 -11.63 -10.92 -2.51
C ARG A 19 -10.75 -11.75 -3.45
N GLU A 20 -10.09 -11.11 -4.41
CA GLU A 20 -9.37 -11.78 -5.49
C GLU A 20 -7.86 -11.68 -5.38
N GLY A 21 -7.36 -10.72 -4.62
CA GLY A 21 -5.94 -10.44 -4.55
C GLY A 21 -5.15 -11.47 -3.76
N ARG A 22 -3.89 -11.65 -4.14
CA ARG A 22 -2.97 -12.45 -3.37
C ARG A 22 -2.53 -11.65 -2.15
N ARG A 23 -2.59 -12.29 -0.98
CA ARG A 23 -2.27 -11.63 0.28
C ARG A 23 -0.82 -11.82 0.66
N TYR A 24 -0.19 -10.72 1.10
CA TYR A 24 1.14 -10.71 1.70
C TYR A 24 1.04 -10.02 3.06
N GLY A 25 1.68 -10.56 4.08
CA GLY A 25 1.60 -10.00 5.42
C GLY A 25 2.92 -9.40 5.90
N SER A 26 2.82 -8.38 6.73
CA SER A 26 3.93 -7.83 7.49
C SER A 26 3.42 -7.47 8.89
N PRO A 27 4.31 -7.14 9.85
CA PRO A 27 3.86 -6.71 11.17
C PRO A 27 2.98 -5.46 11.13
N PHE A 28 3.15 -4.61 10.12
CA PHE A 28 2.52 -3.28 10.07
C PHE A 28 1.30 -3.19 9.15
N PHE A 29 1.15 -4.13 8.22
CA PHE A 29 0.02 -4.10 7.28
C PHE A 29 -0.15 -5.45 6.59
N ASN A 30 -1.34 -5.64 6.02
CA ASN A 30 -1.60 -6.68 5.04
C ASN A 30 -1.66 -6.04 3.66
N PHE A 31 -1.03 -6.66 2.68
CA PHE A 31 -0.98 -6.16 1.31
C PHE A 31 -1.68 -7.15 0.39
N PHE A 32 -2.60 -6.65 -0.43
CA PHE A 32 -3.31 -7.47 -1.42
C PHE A 32 -2.96 -6.97 -2.81
N LEU A 33 -2.65 -7.89 -3.70
CA LEU A 33 -2.16 -7.56 -5.03
C LEU A 33 -2.88 -8.39 -6.10
N ILE A 34 -3.32 -7.70 -7.17
CA ILE A 34 -3.74 -8.36 -8.40
C ILE A 34 -2.88 -7.86 -9.55
N SER A 35 -2.69 -8.71 -10.56
CA SER A 35 -1.89 -8.38 -11.75
C SER A 35 -2.75 -8.46 -13.00
N GLY A 36 -2.16 -8.15 -14.15
CA GLY A 36 -2.85 -8.27 -15.43
C GLY A 36 -3.82 -7.13 -15.73
N GLN A 37 -3.75 -6.04 -14.99
CA GLN A 37 -4.59 -4.88 -15.25
C GLN A 37 -3.98 -4.01 -16.34
N LYS A 38 -4.81 -3.22 -17.02
CA LYS A 38 -4.33 -2.28 -18.02
C LYS A 38 -3.80 -1.02 -17.36
N GLY A 39 -2.73 -0.45 -17.94
CA GLY A 39 -2.22 0.83 -17.52
C GLY A 39 -1.17 0.74 -16.42
N PRO A 40 -0.84 1.88 -15.81
CA PRO A 40 0.20 1.94 -14.79
C PRO A 40 -0.20 1.21 -13.50
N ALA A 41 0.79 0.91 -12.67
CA ALA A 41 0.52 0.35 -11.35
C ALA A 41 -0.29 1.34 -10.51
N ARG A 42 -1.24 0.81 -9.73
CA ARG A 42 -2.09 1.62 -8.85
C ARG A 42 -2.05 1.08 -7.44
N PHE A 43 -2.01 1.98 -6.47
CA PHE A 43 -1.92 1.62 -5.06
C PHE A 43 -2.93 2.38 -4.21
N GLY A 44 -3.44 1.70 -3.19
CA GLY A 44 -4.33 2.29 -2.22
C GLY A 44 -3.87 1.98 -0.80
N PHE A 45 -4.28 2.82 0.15
CA PHE A 45 -3.87 2.72 1.54
C PHE A 45 -5.10 2.90 2.42
N VAL A 46 -5.36 1.92 3.26
CA VAL A 46 -6.50 1.94 4.19
C VAL A 46 -5.97 1.97 5.61
N VAL A 47 -6.28 3.04 6.33
CA VAL A 47 -5.93 3.19 7.74
C VAL A 47 -7.22 3.47 8.50
N SER A 48 -7.69 2.48 9.25
CA SER A 48 -8.94 2.59 9.98
C SER A 48 -8.75 3.29 11.34
N ALA A 49 -9.88 3.62 11.97
CA ALA A 49 -9.88 4.19 13.31
C ALA A 49 -9.30 3.23 14.37
N ARG A 50 -9.23 1.94 14.07
CA ARG A 50 -8.59 0.96 14.96
C ARG A 50 -7.09 1.19 15.09
N VAL A 51 -6.46 1.68 14.02
CA VAL A 51 -5.02 1.99 14.03
C VAL A 51 -4.78 3.25 14.86
N SER A 52 -5.56 4.29 14.61
CA SER A 52 -5.53 5.52 15.38
C SER A 52 -6.84 6.26 15.23
N LYS A 53 -7.37 6.76 16.34
CA LYS A 53 -8.58 7.58 16.34
C LYS A 53 -8.33 8.97 15.76
N ARG A 54 -7.08 9.40 15.73
CA ARG A 54 -6.71 10.73 15.23
C ARG A 54 -6.49 10.71 13.73
N ALA A 55 -7.32 11.47 13.02
CA ALA A 55 -7.22 11.58 11.56
C ALA A 55 -5.83 12.06 11.12
N VAL A 56 -5.22 12.97 11.88
CA VAL A 56 -3.87 13.47 11.59
C VAL A 56 -2.85 12.34 11.55
N ARG A 57 -2.93 11.42 12.50
CA ARG A 57 -2.01 10.28 12.56
C ARG A 57 -2.27 9.30 11.42
N ARG A 58 -3.54 9.02 11.12
CA ARG A 58 -3.88 8.16 9.98
C ARG A 58 -3.33 8.72 8.68
N ASN A 59 -3.50 10.02 8.47
CA ASN A 59 -3.00 10.69 7.28
C ASN A 59 -1.48 10.68 7.19
N ARG A 60 -0.81 10.79 8.34
CA ARG A 60 0.65 10.72 8.41
C ARG A 60 1.16 9.35 7.98
N LEU A 61 0.55 8.28 8.47
CA LEU A 61 0.91 6.92 8.06
C LEU A 61 0.74 6.73 6.56
N LYS A 62 -0.38 7.19 6.01
CA LYS A 62 -0.61 7.14 4.57
C LYS A 62 0.47 7.89 3.79
N ARG A 63 0.86 9.08 4.26
CA ARG A 63 1.88 9.88 3.58
C ARG A 63 3.24 9.19 3.56
N ILE A 64 3.63 8.58 4.68
CA ILE A 64 4.90 7.86 4.76
C ILE A 64 4.92 6.71 3.76
N MET A 65 3.86 5.92 3.73
CA MET A 65 3.77 4.76 2.84
C MET A 65 3.69 5.18 1.37
N ARG A 66 2.92 6.22 1.07
CA ARG A 66 2.82 6.76 -0.30
C ARG A 66 4.16 7.26 -0.80
N ALA A 67 4.91 7.95 0.07
CA ALA A 67 6.22 8.47 -0.31
C ALA A 67 7.18 7.34 -0.69
N GLU A 68 7.14 6.22 0.02
CA GLU A 68 8.00 5.10 -0.31
C GLU A 68 7.57 4.43 -1.61
N VAL A 69 6.27 4.25 -1.83
CA VAL A 69 5.77 3.71 -3.10
C VAL A 69 6.17 4.63 -4.25
N GLU A 70 6.02 5.94 -4.07
CA GLU A 70 6.42 6.93 -5.08
C GLU A 70 7.91 6.80 -5.44
N ASN A 71 8.76 6.66 -4.43
CA ASN A 71 10.20 6.46 -4.65
C ASN A 71 10.49 5.20 -5.47
N LEU A 72 9.67 4.17 -5.31
CA LEU A 72 9.86 2.89 -5.98
C LEU A 72 9.16 2.79 -7.34
N LEU A 73 8.29 3.76 -7.67
CA LEU A 73 7.48 3.70 -8.90
C LEU A 73 8.27 3.38 -10.17
N PRO A 74 9.46 4.00 -10.42
CA PRO A 74 10.19 3.70 -11.64
C PRO A 74 10.56 2.23 -11.80
N GLY A 75 10.67 1.50 -10.69
CA GLY A 75 10.99 0.08 -10.70
C GLY A 75 9.80 -0.84 -10.51
N ILE A 76 8.58 -0.31 -10.44
CA ILE A 76 7.38 -1.11 -10.25
C ILE A 76 6.79 -1.52 -11.59
N ARG A 77 6.42 -2.79 -11.71
CA ARG A 77 5.79 -3.31 -12.93
C ARG A 77 4.45 -2.65 -13.20
N PRO A 78 4.14 -2.30 -14.45
CA PRO A 78 2.80 -1.83 -14.79
C PRO A 78 1.77 -2.96 -14.66
N GLY A 79 0.51 -2.59 -14.62
CA GLY A 79 -0.58 -3.56 -14.58
C GLY A 79 -0.82 -4.21 -13.22
N LEU A 80 -0.22 -3.68 -12.17
CA LEU A 80 -0.41 -4.17 -10.81
C LEU A 80 -1.33 -3.22 -10.04
N TRP A 81 -2.32 -3.79 -9.36
CA TRP A 81 -3.15 -3.05 -8.40
C TRP A 81 -2.89 -3.64 -7.03
N GLY A 82 -2.46 -2.80 -6.10
CA GLY A 82 -2.15 -3.22 -4.74
C GLY A 82 -2.77 -2.31 -3.70
N ALA A 83 -3.16 -2.87 -2.57
CA ALA A 83 -3.70 -2.09 -1.47
C ALA A 83 -3.12 -2.56 -0.15
N PHE A 84 -2.80 -1.60 0.70
CA PHE A 84 -2.25 -1.83 2.03
C PHE A 84 -3.35 -1.57 3.05
N TRP A 85 -3.67 -2.59 3.86
CA TRP A 85 -4.53 -2.44 5.03
C TRP A 85 -3.63 -2.37 6.24
N VAL A 86 -3.51 -1.17 6.80
CA VAL A 86 -2.58 -0.89 7.89
C VAL A 86 -3.10 -1.51 9.19
N ARG A 87 -2.18 -2.14 9.94
CA ARG A 87 -2.46 -2.78 11.21
C ARG A 87 -2.10 -1.86 12.37
N GLU A 88 -2.65 -2.14 13.55
CA GLU A 88 -2.46 -1.31 14.74
C GLU A 88 -1.00 -1.10 15.11
N ALA A 89 -0.15 -2.11 14.91
CA ALA A 89 1.28 -2.01 15.21
C ALA A 89 2.00 -0.89 14.44
N ALA A 90 1.45 -0.47 13.30
CA ALA A 90 2.05 0.59 12.49
C ALA A 90 2.07 1.94 13.20
N GLU A 91 1.13 2.18 14.12
CA GLU A 91 1.08 3.46 14.85
C GLU A 91 2.35 3.71 15.65
N ARG A 92 2.96 2.64 16.15
CA ARG A 92 4.18 2.72 16.99
C ARG A 92 5.46 2.52 16.18
N ALA A 93 5.35 2.24 14.89
CA ALA A 93 6.52 2.03 14.05
C ALA A 93 7.22 3.35 13.77
N ASN A 94 8.56 3.32 13.72
CA ASN A 94 9.29 4.48 13.23
C ASN A 94 9.22 4.51 11.70
N HIS A 95 9.51 5.68 11.13
CA HIS A 95 9.40 5.88 9.68
C HIS A 95 10.30 4.94 8.86
N PRO A 96 11.58 4.75 9.23
CA PRO A 96 12.44 3.82 8.48
C PRO A 96 11.92 2.39 8.46
N ALA A 97 11.41 1.89 9.60
CA ALA A 97 10.87 0.54 9.68
C ALA A 97 9.63 0.38 8.79
N LEU A 98 8.76 1.37 8.79
CA LEU A 98 7.55 1.34 7.97
C LEU A 98 7.89 1.37 6.47
N ARG A 99 8.82 2.24 6.06
CA ARG A 99 9.29 2.31 4.69
C ARG A 99 9.95 1.01 4.23
N GLN A 100 10.77 0.43 5.08
CA GLN A 100 11.45 -0.82 4.78
C GLN A 100 10.44 -1.96 4.59
N SER A 101 9.38 -1.98 5.40
CA SER A 101 8.31 -2.97 5.26
C SER A 101 7.57 -2.83 3.93
N VAL A 102 7.31 -1.61 3.49
CA VAL A 102 6.69 -1.36 2.17
C VAL A 102 7.58 -1.89 1.06
N ARG A 103 8.87 -1.55 1.09
CA ARG A 103 9.83 -2.02 0.10
C ARG A 103 9.93 -3.54 0.09
N GLY A 104 10.05 -4.13 1.28
CA GLY A 104 10.19 -5.57 1.43
C GLY A 104 9.00 -6.35 0.90
N ILE A 105 7.78 -5.85 1.14
CA ILE A 105 6.58 -6.52 0.67
C ILE A 105 6.46 -6.45 -0.86
N LEU A 106 6.84 -5.32 -1.45
CA LEU A 106 6.85 -5.19 -2.91
C LEU A 106 7.89 -6.10 -3.56
N GLN A 107 9.03 -6.30 -2.91
CA GLN A 107 10.04 -7.26 -3.37
C GLN A 107 9.52 -8.69 -3.28
N GLU A 108 8.92 -9.06 -2.14
CA GLU A 108 8.35 -10.39 -1.92
C GLU A 108 7.25 -10.69 -2.93
N ALA A 109 6.42 -9.72 -3.23
CA ALA A 109 5.33 -9.85 -4.20
C ALA A 109 5.82 -9.82 -5.65
N LYS A 110 7.12 -9.64 -5.89
CA LYS A 110 7.73 -9.52 -7.21
C LYS A 110 7.12 -8.36 -8.03
N ALA A 111 6.73 -7.30 -7.33
CA ALA A 111 6.21 -6.11 -7.97
C ALA A 111 7.32 -5.24 -8.54
N LEU A 112 8.53 -5.37 -8.04
CA LEU A 112 9.69 -4.61 -8.52
C LEU A 112 10.35 -5.33 -9.70
N LEU A 113 10.80 -4.54 -10.65
CA LEU A 113 11.55 -5.03 -11.82
C LEU A 113 12.94 -5.53 -11.43
#